data_afbe1782ba276c969185e9c2f8cf5eb3
#
_entry.id   afbe1782ba276c969185e9c2f8cf5eb3
#
_cell.length_a   1.000
_cell.length_b   1.000
_cell.length_c   1.000
_cell.angle_alpha   90.00
_cell.angle_beta   90.00
_cell.angle_gamma   90.00
#
_symmetry.space_group_name_H-M   'P 1'
#
loop_
_entity.id
_entity.type
_entity.pdbx_description
1 polymer ?
#
loop_
_entity_poly.entity_id
_entity_poly.type
_entity_poly.pdbx_seq_one_letter_code
_entity_poly.pdbx_strand_id
1 'polypeptide(L)'
;MIEAAPVTPKRIVATGGGTRLDGWVDALADCTKLPVHVCAVPEGGALGAAFLARLACGLETDMNDASRWSRISRVVDPSPRWSEHVDARYARFCEVAG
;
A
#
# COMPACT_ATOMS: atom_id res chain seq x y z
N MET A 1 -2.65 -8.69 12.20
CA MET A 1 -3.12 -9.00 10.84
C MET A 1 -1.99 -9.41 9.91
N ILE A 2 -0.96 -8.58 9.77
CA ILE A 2 0.20 -8.92 8.93
C ILE A 2 0.93 -10.15 9.44
N GLU A 3 1.05 -10.29 10.74
CA GLU A 3 1.73 -11.41 11.39
C GLU A 3 1.06 -12.76 11.15
N ALA A 4 -0.24 -12.76 10.87
CA ALA A 4 -0.99 -13.98 10.57
C ALA A 4 -0.81 -14.46 9.13
N ALA A 5 -0.22 -13.64 8.27
CA ALA A 5 0.01 -14.01 6.88
C ALA A 5 1.19 -14.99 6.74
N PRO A 6 1.13 -15.94 5.78
CA PRO A 6 2.21 -16.90 5.57
C PRO A 6 3.48 -16.32 4.96
N VAL A 7 3.43 -15.06 4.53
CA VAL A 7 4.56 -14.35 3.95
C VAL A 7 4.88 -13.11 4.79
N THR A 8 6.15 -12.71 4.80
CA THR A 8 6.57 -11.48 5.47
C THR A 8 6.63 -10.36 4.44
N PRO A 9 5.72 -9.37 4.51
CA PRO A 9 5.74 -8.27 3.56
C PRO A 9 6.95 -7.36 3.80
N LYS A 10 7.49 -6.83 2.70
CA LYS A 10 8.65 -5.93 2.74
C LYS A 10 8.26 -4.48 2.53
N ARG A 11 7.11 -4.23 1.91
CA ARG A 11 6.60 -2.89 1.63
C ARG A 11 5.10 -2.95 1.44
N ILE A 12 4.48 -1.78 1.48
CA ILE A 12 3.08 -1.61 1.14
C ILE A 12 3.00 -0.74 -0.11
N VAL A 13 2.18 -1.15 -1.07
CA VAL A 13 1.89 -0.33 -2.23
C VAL A 13 0.48 0.22 -2.07
N ALA A 14 0.37 1.54 -1.93
CA ALA A 14 -0.90 2.20 -1.68
C ALA A 14 -1.41 2.92 -2.92
N THR A 15 -2.69 2.77 -3.18
CA THR A 15 -3.37 3.44 -4.27
C THR A 15 -4.77 3.86 -3.82
N GLY A 16 -5.44 4.69 -4.61
CA GLY A 16 -6.78 5.16 -4.30
C GLY A 16 -6.80 6.56 -3.73
N GLY A 17 -8.01 7.09 -3.51
CA GLY A 17 -8.22 8.48 -3.06
C GLY A 17 -7.62 8.79 -1.70
N GLY A 18 -7.55 7.80 -0.80
CA GLY A 18 -6.96 7.98 0.53
C GLY A 18 -5.49 8.34 0.51
N THR A 19 -4.77 8.03 -0.58
CA THR A 19 -3.35 8.36 -0.68
C THR A 19 -3.09 9.87 -0.84
N ARG A 20 -4.13 10.65 -1.08
CA ARG A 20 -4.04 12.11 -1.14
C ARG A 20 -4.00 12.74 0.26
N LEU A 21 -4.32 11.98 1.29
CA LEU A 21 -4.29 12.42 2.69
C LEU A 21 -2.96 11.99 3.31
N ASP A 22 -2.02 12.94 3.42
CA ASP A 22 -0.68 12.64 3.93
C ASP A 22 -0.70 12.02 5.33
N GLY A 23 -1.54 12.53 6.22
CA GLY A 23 -1.65 11.99 7.57
C GLY A 23 -2.10 10.53 7.60
N TRP A 24 -2.97 10.12 6.68
CA TRP A 24 -3.43 8.75 6.59
C TRP A 24 -2.32 7.81 6.12
N VAL A 25 -1.54 8.25 5.12
CA VAL A 25 -0.41 7.47 4.60
C VAL A 25 0.69 7.35 5.66
N ASP A 26 0.98 8.44 6.38
CA ASP A 26 1.94 8.42 7.47
C ASP A 26 1.52 7.44 8.57
N ALA A 27 0.23 7.46 8.94
CA ALA A 27 -0.30 6.52 9.92
C ALA A 27 -0.18 5.08 9.46
N LEU A 28 -0.42 4.82 8.19
CA LEU A 28 -0.30 3.49 7.63
C LEU A 28 1.15 2.98 7.73
N ALA A 29 2.12 3.81 7.37
CA ALA A 29 3.54 3.47 7.50
C ALA A 29 3.94 3.23 8.96
N ASP A 30 3.49 4.10 9.86
CA ASP A 30 3.85 4.02 11.27
C ASP A 30 3.22 2.79 11.95
N CYS A 31 1.97 2.48 11.63
CA CYS A 31 1.27 1.36 12.24
C CYS A 31 1.77 0.00 11.74
N THR A 32 2.16 -0.09 10.48
CA THR A 32 2.65 -1.33 9.90
C THR A 32 4.16 -1.47 10.03
N LYS A 33 4.85 -0.37 10.26
CA LYS A 33 6.32 -0.30 10.33
C LYS A 33 6.99 -0.73 9.03
N LEU A 34 6.29 -0.51 7.92
CA LEU A 34 6.76 -0.82 6.58
C LEU A 34 6.75 0.45 5.73
N PRO A 35 7.69 0.57 4.78
CA PRO A 35 7.64 1.69 3.84
C PRO A 35 6.39 1.57 2.96
N VAL A 36 5.70 2.70 2.77
CA VAL A 36 4.52 2.79 1.92
C VAL A 36 4.90 3.46 0.61
N HIS A 37 4.79 2.72 -0.47
CA HIS A 37 5.04 3.21 -1.82
C HIS A 37 3.71 3.70 -2.40
N VAL A 38 3.61 5.01 -2.59
CA VAL A 38 2.38 5.65 -3.06
C VAL A 38 2.38 5.69 -4.59
N CYS A 39 1.34 5.13 -5.21
CA CYS A 39 1.22 5.13 -6.66
C CYS A 39 1.01 6.54 -7.20
N ALA A 40 1.62 6.83 -8.36
CA ALA A 40 1.50 8.15 -9.00
C ALA A 40 0.07 8.43 -9.46
N VAL A 41 -0.65 7.40 -9.86
CA VAL A 41 -2.05 7.51 -10.29
C VAL A 41 -2.94 6.84 -9.25
N PRO A 42 -3.82 7.60 -8.57
CA PRO A 42 -4.65 7.02 -7.52
C PRO A 42 -5.80 6.15 -8.02
N GLU A 43 -6.14 6.24 -9.31
CA GLU A 43 -7.23 5.49 -9.92
C GLU A 43 -6.78 4.08 -10.36
N GLY A 44 -6.27 3.30 -9.42
CA GLY A 44 -5.71 1.97 -9.70
C GLY A 44 -6.67 0.99 -10.34
N GLY A 45 -7.94 1.03 -9.95
CA GLY A 45 -8.95 0.16 -10.55
C GLY A 45 -9.20 0.46 -12.03
N ALA A 46 -9.26 1.74 -12.39
CA ALA A 46 -9.44 2.16 -13.78
C ALA A 46 -8.21 1.81 -14.61
N LEU A 47 -7.01 2.00 -14.06
CA LEU A 47 -5.76 1.63 -14.73
C LEU A 47 -5.68 0.13 -15.00
N GLY A 48 -6.05 -0.69 -14.00
CA GLY A 48 -6.07 -2.13 -14.15
C GLY A 48 -7.05 -2.58 -15.24
N ALA A 49 -8.25 -2.00 -15.26
CA ALA A 49 -9.24 -2.31 -16.28
C ALA A 49 -8.74 -1.92 -17.68
N ALA A 50 -8.11 -0.75 -17.81
CA ALA A 50 -7.53 -0.31 -19.07
C ALA A 50 -6.44 -1.25 -19.56
N PHE A 51 -5.57 -1.70 -18.65
CA PHE A 51 -4.52 -2.65 -19.00
C PHE A 51 -5.12 -3.99 -19.49
N LEU A 52 -6.13 -4.51 -18.81
CA LEU A 52 -6.78 -5.75 -19.22
C LEU A 52 -7.43 -5.63 -20.58
N ALA A 53 -8.03 -4.48 -20.88
CA ALA A 53 -8.60 -4.21 -22.20
C ALA A 53 -7.52 -4.23 -23.29
N ARG A 54 -6.36 -3.63 -23.01
CA ARG A 54 -5.23 -3.64 -23.95
C ARG A 54 -4.70 -5.06 -24.17
N LEU A 55 -4.62 -5.84 -23.11
CA LEU A 55 -4.19 -7.24 -23.20
C LEU A 55 -5.15 -8.05 -24.07
N ALA A 56 -6.45 -7.88 -23.86
CA ALA A 56 -7.47 -8.58 -24.65
C ALA A 56 -7.45 -8.19 -26.12
N CYS A 57 -7.10 -6.93 -26.43
CA CYS A 57 -6.99 -6.45 -27.82
C CYS A 57 -5.65 -6.77 -28.48
N GLY A 58 -4.73 -7.41 -27.79
CA GLY A 58 -3.43 -7.74 -28.33
C GLY A 58 -2.41 -6.61 -28.31
N LEU A 59 -2.73 -5.49 -27.66
CA LEU A 59 -1.81 -4.36 -27.53
C LEU A 59 -0.75 -4.57 -26.44
N GLU A 60 -0.99 -5.52 -25.55
CA GLU A 60 -0.03 -5.97 -24.55
C GLU A 60 0.13 -7.48 -24.68
N THR A 61 1.31 -8.01 -24.35
CA THR A 61 1.62 -9.41 -24.55
C THR A 61 1.65 -10.24 -23.28
N ASP A 62 1.85 -9.60 -22.12
CA ASP A 62 2.04 -10.29 -20.84
C ASP A 62 1.44 -9.47 -19.71
N MET A 63 0.84 -10.15 -18.73
CA MET A 63 0.34 -9.53 -17.50
C MET A 63 1.46 -8.82 -16.73
N ASN A 64 2.69 -9.30 -16.82
CA ASN A 64 3.84 -8.68 -16.16
C ASN A 64 4.12 -7.26 -16.68
N ASP A 65 3.68 -6.95 -17.88
CA ASP A 65 3.80 -5.60 -18.44
C ASP A 65 3.01 -4.56 -17.66
N ALA A 66 2.04 -5.00 -16.84
CA ALA A 66 1.28 -4.11 -15.98
C ALA A 66 2.18 -3.35 -15.00
N SER A 67 3.35 -3.89 -14.66
CA SER A 67 4.29 -3.23 -13.76
C SER A 67 4.74 -1.86 -14.29
N ARG A 68 4.76 -1.66 -15.60
CA ARG A 68 5.08 -0.36 -16.22
C ARG A 68 4.07 0.73 -15.86
N TRP A 69 2.85 0.31 -15.54
CA TRP A 69 1.75 1.22 -15.21
C TRP A 69 1.68 1.54 -13.71
N SER A 70 2.45 0.80 -12.91
CA SER A 70 2.50 0.95 -11.46
C SER A 70 3.62 1.90 -11.05
N ARG A 71 3.54 3.15 -11.49
CA ARG A 71 4.54 4.16 -11.12
C ARG A 71 4.38 4.56 -9.68
N ILE A 72 5.50 4.73 -8.98
CA ILE A 72 5.53 5.19 -7.61
C ILE A 72 5.89 6.67 -7.59
N SER A 73 5.04 7.49 -6.96
CA SER A 73 5.29 8.92 -6.86
C SER A 73 6.14 9.29 -5.65
N ARG A 74 5.99 8.55 -4.56
CA ARG A 74 6.76 8.80 -3.34
C ARG A 74 6.77 7.55 -2.47
N VAL A 75 7.74 7.51 -1.54
CA VAL A 75 7.85 6.45 -0.54
C VAL A 75 7.77 7.12 0.83
N VAL A 76 6.89 6.64 1.68
CA VAL A 76 6.74 7.13 3.05
C VAL A 76 7.26 6.06 3.99
N ASP A 77 8.36 6.38 4.69
CA ASP A 77 8.96 5.45 5.64
C ASP A 77 8.29 5.59 7.01
N PRO A 78 8.25 4.50 7.80
CA PRO A 78 7.73 4.59 9.16
C PRO A 78 8.59 5.52 10.00
N SER A 79 7.93 6.29 10.88
CA SER A 79 8.61 7.22 11.77
C SER A 79 8.93 6.52 13.09
N PRO A 80 10.20 6.44 13.49
CA PRO A 80 10.54 5.86 14.79
C PRO A 80 10.00 6.69 15.96
N ARG A 81 9.70 7.97 15.72
CA ARG A 81 9.18 8.90 16.72
C ARG A 81 7.87 8.43 17.35
N TRP A 82 7.00 7.80 16.58
CA TRP A 82 5.69 7.37 17.04
C TRP A 82 5.59 5.87 17.29
N SER A 83 6.68 5.13 17.09
CA SER A 83 6.69 3.66 17.14
C SER A 83 6.19 3.12 18.47
N GLU A 84 6.70 3.64 19.57
CA GLU A 84 6.32 3.19 20.93
C GLU A 84 4.83 3.47 21.21
N HIS A 85 4.36 4.63 20.82
CA HIS A 85 2.96 5.01 21.01
C HIS A 85 2.03 4.11 20.18
N VAL A 86 2.42 3.81 18.95
CA VAL A 86 1.65 2.93 18.06
C VAL A 86 1.58 1.52 18.64
N ASP A 87 2.70 1.01 19.16
CA ASP A 87 2.75 -0.32 19.77
C ASP A 87 1.83 -0.40 20.97
N ALA A 88 1.82 0.62 21.82
CA ALA A 88 0.96 0.66 23.00
C ALA A 88 -0.51 0.66 22.61
N ARG A 89 -0.88 1.42 21.58
CA ARG A 89 -2.25 1.47 21.11
C ARG A 89 -2.69 0.15 20.46
N TYR A 90 -1.80 -0.49 19.71
CA TYR A 90 -2.09 -1.78 19.11
C TYR A 90 -2.29 -2.86 20.17
N ALA A 91 -1.43 -2.89 21.19
CA ALA A 91 -1.58 -3.82 22.31
C ALA A 91 -2.92 -3.63 23.01
N ARG A 92 -3.33 -2.37 23.23
CA ARG A 92 -4.62 -2.04 23.82
C ARG A 92 -5.79 -2.52 22.94
N PHE A 93 -5.66 -2.31 21.64
CA PHE A 93 -6.68 -2.79 20.69
C PHE A 93 -6.84 -4.30 20.78
N CYS A 94 -5.75 -5.05 20.84
CA CYS A 94 -5.79 -6.50 20.96
C CYS A 94 -6.47 -6.96 22.25
N GLU A 95 -6.21 -6.27 23.36
CA GLU A 95 -6.88 -6.57 24.63
C GLU A 95 -8.40 -6.39 24.56
N VAL A 96 -8.83 -5.33 23.90
CA VAL A 96 -10.27 -4.98 23.81
C VAL A 96 -10.98 -5.85 22.79
N ALA A 97 -10.34 -6.13 21.66
CA ALA A 97 -10.94 -6.88 20.56
C ALA A 97 -10.84 -8.40 20.74
N GLY A 98 -9.87 -8.82 21.53
CA GLY A 98 -9.57 -10.21 21.70
C GLY A 98 -10.41 -10.95 22.66
#